data_0fba4c80f0453eae0599db1490f75475
#
_entry.id   0fba4c80f0453eae0599db1490f75475
#
_cell.length_a   1.000
_cell.length_b   1.000
_cell.length_c   1.000
_cell.angle_alpha   90.00
_cell.angle_beta   90.00
_cell.angle_gamma   90.00
#
_symmetry.space_group_name_H-M   'P 1'
#
loop_
_entity.id
_entity.type
_entity.pdbx_description
1 polymer ?
#
loop_
_entity_poly.entity_id
_entity_poly.type
_entity_poly.pdbx_seq_one_letter_code
_entity_poly.pdbx_strand_id
1 'polypeptide(L)'
;MLFFRNQVKVRFLGLFIFYAICVFTTTVCSTPTQEVRIGALYPLSNVNSGAENLNGSQWLAGSLMAIHDLNERFANRNIVFKVAVRDTKRTFSNTVFGTFDLVEKVFDKNGSHIVVGAGLNSLTEAIAYVLKDFEVAQIAYASNSTALSHPTLFPYFSRVYPSSSYESSAIADIISNYFDYSRVILIHSSDDYGLDGATQFALAAAKLKISIIATVKIEYFDSSTKSSIEMLSVYDVRVFVLIMSDVHQSGKLILQGSSTGIFSEETVIFSSGSLFTSELWMSLSTDASTISKTMSGLFVISNADDDWKVSPKGQNFIQRFRSLPDTKMLSANGSTVCNNKTDDDGSFYLYQFSVTGSPPYHCTGLSFRKFAADGSDISSFTAYSYDAMLAAGTAVIKYADVHNGGIIPHKINGALLSNFIKSHISVMGYTGYIDFNNGTSGDQFDAGTRKTSVRFKVNNFNIGAGTLKDFALRRVGTWTTEGGFELCGTDLTLQSAITGGCTTIRYGTIDNSKPDGQPITLSEIMPYKMRITLYALATINFLAIIFLGSILVVYRNTRLLKASQSSMLWIIVSANVFCAIRTVLACSAPTAGICTASTWMGHLGESSHRFLL
;
A
#
# COMPACT_ATOMS: atom_id res chain seq x y z
N MET A 1 74.36 55.04 -27.41
CA MET A 1 74.02 54.40 -26.13
C MET A 1 72.63 54.78 -25.57
N LEU A 2 72.07 55.91 -25.89
CA LEU A 2 70.74 56.35 -25.44
C LEU A 2 69.55 55.65 -26.17
N PHE A 3 69.72 55.18 -27.41
CA PHE A 3 68.68 54.52 -28.22
C PHE A 3 68.40 53.08 -27.76
N PHE A 4 69.38 52.35 -27.24
CA PHE A 4 69.23 51.01 -26.73
C PHE A 4 68.52 50.95 -25.34
N ARG A 5 68.67 52.02 -24.57
CA ARG A 5 68.08 52.11 -23.23
C ARG A 5 66.56 52.36 -23.25
N ASN A 6 66.06 52.99 -24.30
CA ASN A 6 64.62 53.20 -24.47
C ASN A 6 63.91 51.96 -25.01
N GLN A 7 64.51 51.17 -25.87
CA GLN A 7 63.93 49.94 -26.42
C GLN A 7 63.74 48.83 -25.32
N VAL A 8 64.65 48.74 -24.37
CA VAL A 8 64.55 47.82 -23.23
C VAL A 8 63.46 48.24 -22.27
N LYS A 9 63.29 49.55 -21.99
CA LYS A 9 62.22 50.07 -21.13
C LYS A 9 60.82 49.88 -21.73
N VAL A 10 60.64 50.06 -23.03
CA VAL A 10 59.36 49.82 -23.71
C VAL A 10 59.01 48.32 -23.74
N ARG A 11 59.95 47.43 -23.92
CA ARG A 11 59.73 45.98 -23.86
C ARG A 11 59.40 45.52 -22.43
N PHE A 12 60.05 46.07 -21.41
CA PHE A 12 59.71 45.74 -20.03
C PHE A 12 58.33 46.31 -19.62
N LEU A 13 57.97 47.48 -20.07
CA LEU A 13 56.64 48.05 -19.82
C LEU A 13 55.54 47.27 -20.55
N GLY A 14 55.80 46.79 -21.77
CA GLY A 14 54.88 45.93 -22.52
C GLY A 14 54.69 44.55 -21.86
N LEU A 15 55.77 43.94 -21.35
CA LEU A 15 55.69 42.67 -20.59
C LEU A 15 54.97 42.87 -19.25
N PHE A 16 55.17 44.00 -18.58
CA PHE A 16 54.49 44.30 -17.31
C PHE A 16 53.00 44.58 -17.50
N ILE A 17 52.62 45.28 -18.60
CA ILE A 17 51.24 45.49 -18.98
C ILE A 17 50.59 44.18 -19.41
N PHE A 18 51.27 43.31 -20.16
CA PHE A 18 50.78 41.99 -20.54
C PHE A 18 50.63 41.07 -19.33
N TYR A 19 51.58 41.10 -18.38
CA TYR A 19 51.46 40.36 -17.12
C TYR A 19 50.37 40.92 -16.23
N ALA A 20 50.21 42.23 -16.14
CA ALA A 20 49.11 42.88 -15.42
C ALA A 20 47.76 42.56 -16.07
N ILE A 21 47.65 42.54 -17.41
CA ILE A 21 46.45 42.13 -18.13
C ILE A 21 46.20 40.64 -17.92
N CYS A 22 47.19 39.78 -17.98
CA CYS A 22 47.03 38.34 -17.66
C CYS A 22 46.67 38.11 -16.20
N VAL A 23 47.19 38.86 -15.24
CA VAL A 23 46.83 38.80 -13.82
C VAL A 23 45.44 39.40 -13.56
N PHE A 24 45.02 40.42 -14.29
CA PHE A 24 43.69 41.00 -14.17
C PHE A 24 42.63 40.19 -14.96
N THR A 25 43.00 39.40 -15.98
CA THR A 25 42.10 38.47 -16.67
C THR A 25 41.96 37.11 -15.98
N THR A 26 42.76 36.82 -14.97
CA THR A 26 42.44 35.84 -13.94
C THR A 26 41.53 36.41 -12.87
N THR A 27 40.63 37.38 -13.22
CA THR A 27 39.39 37.47 -12.47
C THR A 27 38.76 36.12 -12.56
N VAL A 28 38.83 35.42 -11.45
CA VAL A 28 38.09 34.23 -11.17
C VAL A 28 36.71 34.44 -11.78
N CYS A 29 36.46 33.84 -12.93
CA CYS A 29 35.12 33.70 -13.46
C CYS A 29 34.44 32.76 -12.47
N SER A 30 34.01 33.31 -11.33
CA SER A 30 33.19 32.59 -10.40
C SER A 30 31.95 32.21 -11.20
N THR A 31 31.84 30.97 -11.56
CA THR A 31 30.60 30.45 -12.16
C THR A 31 29.46 30.90 -11.25
N PRO A 32 28.45 31.57 -11.80
CA PRO A 32 27.33 32.06 -10.98
C PRO A 32 26.74 30.89 -10.17
N THR A 33 26.45 31.16 -8.91
CA THR A 33 25.83 30.16 -8.05
C THR A 33 24.49 29.74 -8.66
N GLN A 34 24.33 28.46 -8.89
CA GLN A 34 23.11 27.89 -9.45
C GLN A 34 22.17 27.48 -8.32
N GLU A 35 20.89 27.67 -8.48
CA GLU A 35 19.89 27.39 -7.45
C GLU A 35 18.93 26.28 -7.84
N VAL A 36 18.79 25.27 -6.98
CA VAL A 36 17.72 24.30 -7.01
C VAL A 36 16.65 24.76 -6.01
N ARG A 37 15.45 25.05 -6.51
CA ARG A 37 14.33 25.58 -5.73
C ARG A 37 13.29 24.49 -5.51
N ILE A 38 13.07 24.08 -4.25
CA ILE A 38 12.13 23.03 -3.87
C ILE A 38 11.04 23.64 -2.98
N GLY A 39 9.78 23.44 -3.35
CA GLY A 39 8.64 23.70 -2.49
C GLY A 39 8.36 22.49 -1.62
N ALA A 40 7.90 22.67 -0.38
CA ALA A 40 7.60 21.56 0.50
C ALA A 40 6.36 21.83 1.38
N LEU A 41 5.56 20.80 1.59
CA LEU A 41 4.29 20.85 2.32
C LEU A 41 4.30 19.85 3.47
N TYR A 42 4.25 20.34 4.71
CA TYR A 42 4.24 19.53 5.92
C TYR A 42 3.13 19.95 6.88
N PRO A 43 2.53 19.01 7.63
CA PRO A 43 1.56 19.35 8.69
C PRO A 43 2.30 19.74 9.97
N LEU A 44 2.76 20.98 10.09
CA LEU A 44 3.59 21.44 11.20
C LEU A 44 2.78 21.82 12.45
N SER A 45 1.53 22.22 12.28
CA SER A 45 0.64 22.58 13.39
C SER A 45 -0.76 22.00 13.22
N ASN A 46 -1.51 21.96 14.31
CA ASN A 46 -2.91 21.53 14.33
C ASN A 46 -3.84 22.74 14.21
N VAL A 47 -4.82 22.68 13.34
CA VAL A 47 -5.77 23.77 13.04
C VAL A 47 -6.49 24.30 14.29
N ASN A 48 -6.99 23.38 15.14
CA ASN A 48 -7.88 23.76 16.24
C ASN A 48 -7.14 24.28 17.47
N SER A 49 -5.91 23.85 17.71
CA SER A 49 -5.15 24.19 18.90
C SER A 49 -3.95 25.08 18.63
N GLY A 50 -3.53 25.22 17.36
CA GLY A 50 -2.25 25.83 17.02
C GLY A 50 -1.04 25.07 17.59
N ALA A 51 -1.28 23.92 18.25
CA ALA A 51 -0.22 23.13 18.85
C ALA A 51 0.64 22.49 17.75
N GLU A 52 1.92 22.33 18.02
CA GLU A 52 2.87 21.67 17.14
C GLU A 52 2.45 20.23 16.81
N ASN A 53 2.62 19.84 15.56
CA ASN A 53 2.49 18.47 15.13
C ASN A 53 3.88 17.81 15.12
N LEU A 54 4.18 17.07 16.16
CA LEU A 54 5.48 16.43 16.36
C LEU A 54 5.91 15.55 15.15
N ASN A 55 4.98 14.83 14.54
CA ASN A 55 5.29 14.01 13.37
C ASN A 55 5.67 14.88 12.15
N GLY A 56 4.91 15.93 11.87
CA GLY A 56 5.20 16.86 10.77
C GLY A 56 6.57 17.54 10.93
N SER A 57 6.91 17.94 12.16
CA SER A 57 8.21 18.52 12.49
C SER A 57 9.36 17.52 12.28
N GLN A 58 9.16 16.23 12.63
CA GLN A 58 10.14 15.17 12.36
C GLN A 58 10.32 14.95 10.84
N TRP A 59 9.23 14.94 10.08
CA TRP A 59 9.28 14.77 8.62
C TRP A 59 10.05 15.91 7.95
N LEU A 60 9.78 17.15 8.38
CA LEU A 60 10.55 18.31 7.91
C LEU A 60 12.03 18.18 8.26
N ALA A 61 12.38 17.80 9.49
CA ALA A 61 13.76 17.61 9.90
C ALA A 61 14.49 16.56 9.03
N GLY A 62 13.83 15.44 8.73
CA GLY A 62 14.35 14.42 7.80
C GLY A 62 14.63 15.01 6.41
N SER A 63 13.72 15.80 5.87
CA SER A 63 13.93 16.48 4.58
C SER A 63 15.08 17.48 4.59
N LEU A 64 15.24 18.24 5.67
CA LEU A 64 16.36 19.18 5.80
C LEU A 64 17.72 18.46 5.89
N MET A 65 17.76 17.26 6.49
CA MET A 65 18.95 16.39 6.42
C MET A 65 19.31 16.00 4.97
N ALA A 66 18.30 15.67 4.16
CA ALA A 66 18.53 15.38 2.74
C ALA A 66 19.07 16.58 1.96
N ILE A 67 18.57 17.77 2.24
CA ILE A 67 19.08 19.00 1.62
C ILE A 67 20.54 19.26 2.04
N HIS A 68 20.88 19.04 3.29
CA HIS A 68 22.27 19.12 3.73
C HIS A 68 23.16 18.17 2.92
N ASP A 69 22.78 16.90 2.83
CA ASP A 69 23.56 15.89 2.10
C ASP A 69 23.66 16.22 0.60
N LEU A 70 22.61 16.81 0.01
CA LEU A 70 22.63 17.28 -1.38
C LEU A 70 23.59 18.47 -1.56
N ASN A 71 23.57 19.45 -0.64
CA ASN A 71 24.49 20.58 -0.69
C ASN A 71 25.96 20.13 -0.56
N GLU A 72 26.27 19.22 0.35
CA GLU A 72 27.60 18.62 0.47
C GLU A 72 27.99 17.87 -0.81
N ARG A 73 27.11 17.04 -1.34
CA ARG A 73 27.36 16.23 -2.53
C ARG A 73 27.65 17.05 -3.78
N PHE A 74 27.02 18.20 -3.93
CA PHE A 74 27.12 19.07 -5.12
C PHE A 74 27.87 20.37 -4.86
N ALA A 75 28.55 20.50 -3.72
CA ALA A 75 29.33 21.69 -3.35
C ALA A 75 30.34 22.10 -4.46
N ASN A 76 31.00 21.14 -5.08
CA ASN A 76 32.00 21.37 -6.13
C ASN A 76 31.41 21.96 -7.44
N ARG A 77 30.09 21.92 -7.59
CA ARG A 77 29.37 22.43 -8.78
C ARG A 77 28.82 23.85 -8.59
N ASN A 78 29.10 24.46 -7.45
CA ASN A 78 28.54 25.76 -7.06
C ASN A 78 26.99 25.81 -7.14
N ILE A 79 26.35 24.70 -6.68
CA ILE A 79 24.88 24.54 -6.64
C ILE A 79 24.44 24.68 -5.19
N VAL A 80 23.39 25.48 -4.98
CA VAL A 80 22.75 25.69 -3.69
C VAL A 80 21.29 25.23 -3.76
N PHE A 81 20.88 24.42 -2.79
CA PHE A 81 19.48 24.01 -2.66
C PHE A 81 18.75 24.96 -1.71
N LYS A 82 17.66 25.52 -2.19
CA LYS A 82 16.73 26.37 -1.43
C LYS A 82 15.40 25.63 -1.26
N VAL A 83 14.86 25.63 -0.04
CA VAL A 83 13.58 24.99 0.27
C VAL A 83 12.63 26.02 0.86
N ALA A 84 11.46 26.17 0.26
CA ALA A 84 10.35 26.94 0.82
C ALA A 84 9.31 25.96 1.40
N VAL A 85 8.93 26.16 2.66
CA VAL A 85 8.05 25.26 3.40
C VAL A 85 6.74 25.95 3.75
N ARG A 86 5.63 25.27 3.53
CA ARG A 86 4.29 25.69 3.97
C ARG A 86 3.70 24.70 4.95
N ASP A 87 3.05 25.21 5.98
CA ASP A 87 2.29 24.42 6.94
C ASP A 87 0.91 24.11 6.38
N THR A 88 0.62 22.85 6.15
CA THR A 88 -0.69 22.41 5.66
C THR A 88 -1.78 22.46 6.75
N LYS A 89 -1.39 22.52 8.02
CA LYS A 89 -2.29 22.38 9.19
C LYS A 89 -3.28 21.23 9.07
N ARG A 90 -2.99 20.27 8.19
CA ARG A 90 -3.88 19.15 7.80
C ARG A 90 -5.24 19.61 7.25
N THR A 91 -5.31 20.78 6.63
CA THR A 91 -6.54 21.31 6.03
C THR A 91 -6.40 21.52 4.54
N PHE A 92 -7.51 21.38 3.83
CA PHE A 92 -7.58 21.58 2.40
C PHE A 92 -7.15 23.01 2.00
N SER A 93 -7.72 24.03 2.64
CA SER A 93 -7.47 25.41 2.31
C SER A 93 -6.00 25.81 2.49
N ASN A 94 -5.40 25.52 3.67
CA ASN A 94 -3.98 25.84 3.89
C ASN A 94 -3.06 25.09 2.93
N THR A 95 -3.41 23.86 2.57
CA THR A 95 -2.60 23.06 1.64
C THR A 95 -2.67 23.64 0.22
N VAL A 96 -3.86 23.97 -0.26
CA VAL A 96 -4.05 24.53 -1.61
C VAL A 96 -3.45 25.92 -1.72
N PHE A 97 -3.75 26.84 -0.78
CA PHE A 97 -3.15 28.18 -0.79
C PHE A 97 -1.63 28.12 -0.62
N GLY A 98 -1.14 27.25 0.27
CA GLY A 98 0.30 27.03 0.41
C GLY A 98 0.95 26.57 -0.89
N THR A 99 0.26 25.75 -1.68
CA THR A 99 0.76 25.31 -2.99
C THR A 99 0.83 26.46 -3.99
N PHE A 100 -0.19 27.31 -4.08
CA PHE A 100 -0.14 28.51 -4.92
C PHE A 100 1.05 29.41 -4.55
N ASP A 101 1.30 29.60 -3.27
CA ASP A 101 2.44 30.37 -2.82
C ASP A 101 3.78 29.75 -3.25
N LEU A 102 3.90 28.41 -3.15
CA LEU A 102 5.12 27.68 -3.55
C LEU A 102 5.39 27.71 -5.06
N VAL A 103 4.37 27.85 -5.89
CA VAL A 103 4.55 27.88 -7.35
C VAL A 103 4.66 29.30 -7.90
N GLU A 104 4.15 30.34 -7.21
CA GLU A 104 4.09 31.71 -7.76
C GLU A 104 4.89 32.74 -6.95
N LYS A 105 4.87 32.65 -5.60
CA LYS A 105 5.35 33.77 -4.76
C LYS A 105 6.75 33.58 -4.21
N VAL A 106 7.18 32.34 -3.96
CA VAL A 106 8.50 32.08 -3.35
C VAL A 106 9.65 32.27 -4.32
N PHE A 107 10.85 32.41 -3.78
CA PHE A 107 12.10 32.53 -4.55
C PHE A 107 12.07 33.75 -5.51
N ASP A 108 11.71 34.90 -4.97
CA ASP A 108 11.60 36.16 -5.73
C ASP A 108 10.63 36.05 -6.93
N LYS A 109 9.48 35.38 -6.71
CA LYS A 109 8.43 35.12 -7.70
C LYS A 109 8.84 34.16 -8.83
N ASN A 110 9.91 33.44 -8.64
CA ASN A 110 10.38 32.44 -9.62
C ASN A 110 9.74 31.07 -9.42
N GLY A 111 9.09 30.85 -8.28
CA GLY A 111 8.45 29.59 -7.91
C GLY A 111 9.40 28.41 -7.73
N SER A 112 8.85 27.28 -7.38
CA SER A 112 9.58 26.03 -7.16
C SER A 112 9.78 25.26 -8.47
N HIS A 113 10.92 24.60 -8.63
CA HIS A 113 11.16 23.65 -9.74
C HIS A 113 10.37 22.35 -9.55
N ILE A 114 10.18 21.95 -8.29
CA ILE A 114 9.48 20.74 -7.89
C ILE A 114 8.88 20.92 -6.49
N VAL A 115 7.77 20.24 -6.22
CA VAL A 115 7.10 20.27 -4.91
C VAL A 115 7.16 18.92 -4.25
N VAL A 116 7.54 18.88 -2.96
CA VAL A 116 7.53 17.68 -2.11
C VAL A 116 6.35 17.74 -1.15
N GLY A 117 5.52 16.70 -1.14
CA GLY A 117 4.33 16.61 -0.28
C GLY A 117 3.04 16.32 -1.07
N ALA A 118 1.83 16.33 -0.46
CA ALA A 118 1.60 16.47 0.97
C ALA A 118 1.67 15.10 1.70
N GLY A 119 1.28 15.10 2.99
CA GLY A 119 1.37 13.89 3.82
C GLY A 119 0.05 13.12 3.98
N LEU A 120 -1.07 13.59 3.42
CA LEU A 120 -2.37 12.92 3.46
C LEU A 120 -2.88 12.73 2.04
N ASN A 121 -3.54 11.60 1.75
CA ASN A 121 -4.03 11.27 0.41
C ASN A 121 -4.89 12.38 -0.20
N SER A 122 -5.96 12.79 0.48
CA SER A 122 -6.88 13.82 -0.02
C SER A 122 -6.20 15.18 -0.27
N LEU A 123 -5.25 15.57 0.57
CA LEU A 123 -4.48 16.79 0.39
C LEU A 123 -3.49 16.67 -0.77
N THR A 124 -2.88 15.51 -0.93
CA THR A 124 -1.96 15.21 -2.03
C THR A 124 -2.68 15.22 -3.37
N GLU A 125 -3.89 14.65 -3.44
CA GLU A 125 -4.74 14.69 -4.62
C GLU A 125 -5.13 16.13 -4.98
N ALA A 126 -5.56 16.92 -4.00
CA ALA A 126 -5.94 18.30 -4.21
C ALA A 126 -4.81 19.13 -4.82
N ILE A 127 -3.60 19.03 -4.28
CA ILE A 127 -2.45 19.77 -4.82
C ILE A 127 -1.93 19.22 -6.13
N ALA A 128 -2.14 17.93 -6.41
CA ALA A 128 -1.75 17.35 -7.69
C ALA A 128 -2.53 17.96 -8.87
N TYR A 129 -3.81 18.31 -8.66
CA TYR A 129 -4.57 19.09 -9.65
C TYR A 129 -4.00 20.50 -9.83
N VAL A 130 -3.70 21.22 -8.73
CA VAL A 130 -3.09 22.56 -8.80
C VAL A 130 -1.75 22.50 -9.51
N LEU A 131 -0.87 21.59 -9.10
CA LEU A 131 0.47 21.45 -9.69
C LEU A 131 0.44 21.03 -11.16
N LYS A 132 -0.60 20.31 -11.58
CA LYS A 132 -0.84 19.99 -12.98
C LYS A 132 -1.09 21.26 -13.80
N ASP A 133 -1.93 22.16 -13.32
CA ASP A 133 -2.27 23.42 -14.02
C ASP A 133 -1.08 24.38 -14.08
N PHE A 134 -0.20 24.34 -13.07
CA PHE A 134 1.04 25.14 -13.05
C PHE A 134 2.23 24.42 -13.71
N GLU A 135 2.05 23.23 -14.24
CA GLU A 135 3.10 22.41 -14.84
C GLU A 135 4.32 22.23 -13.91
N VAL A 136 4.09 21.88 -12.64
CA VAL A 136 5.14 21.62 -11.66
C VAL A 136 5.10 20.15 -11.22
N ALA A 137 6.26 19.48 -11.24
CA ALA A 137 6.38 18.09 -10.81
C ALA A 137 6.20 17.96 -9.28
N GLN A 138 5.61 16.86 -8.84
CA GLN A 138 5.35 16.53 -7.45
C GLN A 138 5.96 15.19 -7.06
N ILE A 139 6.57 15.13 -5.86
CA ILE A 139 6.96 13.87 -5.21
C ILE A 139 6.35 13.80 -3.82
N ALA A 140 5.46 12.83 -3.58
CA ALA A 140 4.86 12.60 -2.26
C ALA A 140 5.71 11.63 -1.42
N TYR A 141 5.72 11.85 -0.08
CA TYR A 141 6.46 11.04 0.88
C TYR A 141 5.61 10.07 1.70
N ALA A 142 4.27 10.25 1.74
CA ALA A 142 3.40 9.47 2.62
C ALA A 142 2.07 9.03 1.98
N SER A 143 1.74 9.50 0.77
CA SER A 143 0.46 9.20 0.12
C SER A 143 0.49 7.86 -0.60
N ASN A 144 -0.49 7.00 -0.32
CA ASN A 144 -0.61 5.65 -0.87
C ASN A 144 -1.88 5.41 -1.72
N SER A 145 -2.77 6.40 -1.88
CA SER A 145 -3.99 6.27 -2.70
C SER A 145 -3.68 5.81 -4.12
N THR A 146 -4.38 4.81 -4.61
CA THR A 146 -4.23 4.33 -5.99
C THR A 146 -4.79 5.30 -7.02
N ALA A 147 -5.73 6.18 -6.63
CA ALA A 147 -6.24 7.24 -7.49
C ALA A 147 -5.10 8.12 -8.04
N LEU A 148 -4.08 8.40 -7.21
CA LEU A 148 -2.90 9.16 -7.60
C LEU A 148 -2.02 8.48 -8.67
N SER A 149 -2.19 7.20 -8.90
CA SER A 149 -1.48 6.45 -9.95
C SER A 149 -2.09 6.66 -11.35
N HIS A 150 -3.25 7.35 -11.45
CA HIS A 150 -3.91 7.56 -12.73
C HIS A 150 -3.12 8.55 -13.61
N PRO A 151 -2.51 8.09 -14.72
CA PRO A 151 -1.52 8.89 -15.47
C PRO A 151 -2.11 10.12 -16.17
N THR A 152 -3.39 10.08 -16.52
CA THR A 152 -4.07 11.21 -17.18
C THR A 152 -4.55 12.26 -16.17
N LEU A 153 -5.00 11.83 -14.99
CA LEU A 153 -5.46 12.74 -13.96
C LEU A 153 -4.27 13.41 -13.26
N PHE A 154 -3.22 12.65 -12.94
CA PHE A 154 -2.06 13.10 -12.18
C PHE A 154 -0.74 12.87 -12.95
N PRO A 155 -0.57 13.50 -14.12
CA PRO A 155 0.59 13.24 -14.99
C PRO A 155 1.93 13.67 -14.36
N TYR A 156 1.93 14.62 -13.43
CA TYR A 156 3.14 15.18 -12.81
C TYR A 156 3.42 14.63 -11.41
N PHE A 157 2.65 13.65 -11.00
CA PHE A 157 2.77 13.02 -9.69
C PHE A 157 3.77 11.85 -9.68
N SER A 158 4.55 11.78 -8.60
CA SER A 158 5.38 10.63 -8.23
C SER A 158 5.38 10.46 -6.71
N ARG A 159 5.72 9.25 -6.20
CA ARG A 159 5.76 8.98 -4.77
C ARG A 159 6.85 7.98 -4.39
N VAL A 160 7.47 8.20 -3.25
CA VAL A 160 8.45 7.27 -2.67
C VAL A 160 7.80 6.26 -1.72
N TYR A 161 6.61 6.56 -1.22
CA TYR A 161 5.84 5.65 -0.39
C TYR A 161 5.06 4.67 -1.27
N PRO A 162 5.00 3.36 -0.91
CA PRO A 162 4.29 2.37 -1.72
C PRO A 162 2.80 2.66 -1.89
N SER A 163 2.25 2.26 -3.03
CA SER A 163 0.81 2.29 -3.29
C SER A 163 0.07 1.25 -2.46
N SER A 164 -1.18 1.53 -2.09
CA SER A 164 -2.07 0.55 -1.46
C SER A 164 -2.38 -0.65 -2.35
N SER A 165 -2.20 -0.55 -3.67
CA SER A 165 -2.30 -1.68 -4.59
C SER A 165 -1.34 -2.82 -4.27
N TYR A 166 -0.15 -2.51 -3.73
CA TYR A 166 0.81 -3.53 -3.31
C TYR A 166 0.36 -4.29 -2.06
N GLU A 167 -0.36 -3.65 -1.12
CA GLU A 167 -0.92 -4.32 0.05
C GLU A 167 -1.94 -5.38 -0.38
N SER A 168 -2.86 -5.02 -1.26
CA SER A 168 -3.84 -5.94 -1.83
C SER A 168 -3.19 -7.06 -2.64
N SER A 169 -2.14 -6.74 -3.39
CA SER A 169 -1.36 -7.74 -4.14
C SER A 169 -0.64 -8.71 -3.20
N ALA A 170 -0.07 -8.20 -2.10
CA ALA A 170 0.58 -9.03 -1.09
C ALA A 170 -0.41 -9.99 -0.42
N ILE A 171 -1.61 -9.50 -0.07
CA ILE A 171 -2.68 -10.35 0.49
C ILE A 171 -3.04 -11.47 -0.49
N ALA A 172 -3.29 -11.14 -1.75
CA ALA A 172 -3.66 -12.13 -2.76
C ALA A 172 -2.54 -13.14 -3.04
N ASP A 173 -1.30 -12.70 -3.13
CA ASP A 173 -0.13 -13.55 -3.35
C ASP A 173 0.07 -14.53 -2.19
N ILE A 174 -0.04 -14.07 -0.95
CA ILE A 174 0.06 -14.91 0.24
C ILE A 174 -1.05 -15.95 0.27
N ILE A 175 -2.28 -15.57 -0.03
CA ILE A 175 -3.44 -16.48 -0.08
C ILE A 175 -3.23 -17.58 -1.11
N SER A 176 -2.82 -17.22 -2.34
CA SER A 176 -2.70 -18.16 -3.45
C SER A 176 -1.41 -18.96 -3.39
N ASN A 177 -0.26 -18.26 -3.35
CA ASN A 177 1.04 -18.91 -3.58
C ASN A 177 1.65 -19.56 -2.34
N TYR A 178 1.31 -19.06 -1.14
CA TYR A 178 1.82 -19.64 0.10
C TYR A 178 0.80 -20.55 0.77
N PHE A 179 -0.45 -20.09 0.91
CA PHE A 179 -1.48 -20.89 1.58
C PHE A 179 -2.24 -21.84 0.63
N ASP A 180 -2.10 -21.69 -0.68
CA ASP A 180 -2.81 -22.49 -1.70
C ASP A 180 -4.34 -22.42 -1.53
N TYR A 181 -4.86 -21.24 -1.17
CA TYR A 181 -6.30 -21.02 -1.12
C TYR A 181 -6.79 -20.36 -2.41
N SER A 182 -7.90 -20.86 -2.93
CA SER A 182 -8.48 -20.38 -4.20
C SER A 182 -9.87 -19.74 -4.07
N ARG A 183 -10.46 -19.71 -2.86
CA ARG A 183 -11.80 -19.18 -2.61
C ARG A 183 -11.81 -18.33 -1.35
N VAL A 184 -12.36 -17.13 -1.47
CA VAL A 184 -12.40 -16.16 -0.36
C VAL A 184 -13.74 -15.45 -0.29
N ILE A 185 -14.06 -14.93 0.89
CA ILE A 185 -15.08 -13.89 1.09
C ILE A 185 -14.35 -12.59 1.38
N LEU A 186 -14.74 -11.52 0.66
CA LEU A 186 -14.18 -10.19 0.82
C LEU A 186 -15.12 -9.30 1.62
N ILE A 187 -14.62 -8.69 2.69
CA ILE A 187 -15.37 -7.74 3.52
C ILE A 187 -14.58 -6.43 3.55
N HIS A 188 -15.22 -5.32 3.22
CA HIS A 188 -14.53 -4.02 3.16
C HIS A 188 -15.39 -2.87 3.70
N SER A 189 -14.74 -1.80 4.17
CA SER A 189 -15.45 -0.56 4.55
C SER A 189 -15.95 0.19 3.33
N SER A 190 -16.97 1.02 3.54
CA SER A 190 -17.59 1.81 2.45
C SER A 190 -16.83 3.08 2.07
N ASP A 191 -15.81 3.45 2.85
CA ASP A 191 -14.96 4.59 2.58
C ASP A 191 -13.97 4.35 1.42
N ASP A 192 -13.28 5.41 1.02
CA ASP A 192 -12.34 5.37 -0.11
C ASP A 192 -11.24 4.32 0.08
N TYR A 193 -10.77 4.12 1.33
CA TYR A 193 -9.74 3.12 1.62
C TYR A 193 -10.26 1.69 1.40
N GLY A 194 -11.44 1.37 1.97
CA GLY A 194 -12.03 0.05 1.83
C GLY A 194 -12.43 -0.27 0.39
N LEU A 195 -13.03 0.71 -0.30
CA LEU A 195 -13.48 0.55 -1.69
C LEU A 195 -12.29 0.37 -2.65
N ASP A 196 -11.26 1.22 -2.52
CA ASP A 196 -10.05 1.12 -3.33
C ASP A 196 -9.32 -0.20 -3.07
N GLY A 197 -9.07 -0.54 -1.80
CA GLY A 197 -8.41 -1.78 -1.43
C GLY A 197 -9.16 -3.03 -1.91
N ALA A 198 -10.50 -3.05 -1.82
CA ALA A 198 -11.34 -4.13 -2.33
C ALA A 198 -11.23 -4.26 -3.86
N THR A 199 -11.21 -3.14 -4.57
CA THR A 199 -11.04 -3.11 -6.02
C THR A 199 -9.65 -3.66 -6.42
N GLN A 200 -8.59 -3.21 -5.76
CA GLN A 200 -7.23 -3.69 -6.01
C GLN A 200 -7.07 -5.17 -5.66
N PHE A 201 -7.69 -5.61 -4.56
CA PHE A 201 -7.70 -7.02 -4.19
C PHE A 201 -8.42 -7.86 -5.25
N ALA A 202 -9.56 -7.43 -5.76
CA ALA A 202 -10.30 -8.14 -6.80
C ALA A 202 -9.48 -8.28 -8.10
N LEU A 203 -8.74 -7.23 -8.48
CA LEU A 203 -7.82 -7.27 -9.63
C LEU A 203 -6.67 -8.26 -9.40
N ALA A 204 -6.06 -8.26 -8.22
CA ALA A 204 -4.98 -9.18 -7.87
C ALA A 204 -5.49 -10.63 -7.77
N ALA A 205 -6.65 -10.85 -7.16
CA ALA A 205 -7.33 -12.13 -7.05
C ALA A 205 -7.62 -12.74 -8.42
N ALA A 206 -8.13 -11.93 -9.36
CA ALA A 206 -8.39 -12.39 -10.73
C ALA A 206 -7.11 -12.86 -11.45
N LYS A 207 -5.99 -12.13 -11.29
CA LYS A 207 -4.68 -12.52 -11.85
C LYS A 207 -4.20 -13.87 -11.30
N LEU A 208 -4.44 -14.13 -10.00
CA LEU A 208 -4.01 -15.33 -9.30
C LEU A 208 -5.07 -16.45 -9.26
N LYS A 209 -6.19 -16.27 -9.97
CA LYS A 209 -7.30 -17.23 -10.05
C LYS A 209 -7.96 -17.53 -8.69
N ILE A 210 -7.96 -16.56 -7.79
CA ILE A 210 -8.71 -16.62 -6.54
C ILE A 210 -10.16 -16.23 -6.83
N SER A 211 -11.11 -17.08 -6.45
CA SER A 211 -12.55 -16.82 -6.60
C SER A 211 -13.09 -16.06 -5.39
N ILE A 212 -13.55 -14.84 -5.58
CA ILE A 212 -14.29 -14.08 -4.56
C ILE A 212 -15.75 -14.57 -4.59
N ILE A 213 -16.15 -15.35 -3.60
CA ILE A 213 -17.47 -15.99 -3.54
C ILE A 213 -18.57 -15.01 -3.13
N ALA A 214 -18.23 -14.09 -2.23
CA ALA A 214 -19.12 -13.01 -1.81
C ALA A 214 -18.30 -11.78 -1.45
N THR A 215 -18.92 -10.60 -1.63
CA THR A 215 -18.36 -9.33 -1.18
C THR A 215 -19.38 -8.64 -0.29
N VAL A 216 -18.96 -8.20 0.90
CA VAL A 216 -19.78 -7.46 1.86
C VAL A 216 -19.16 -6.09 2.08
N LYS A 217 -19.95 -5.04 1.77
CA LYS A 217 -19.59 -3.66 2.07
C LYS A 217 -20.18 -3.27 3.42
N ILE A 218 -19.35 -2.75 4.31
CA ILE A 218 -19.76 -2.28 5.65
C ILE A 218 -19.71 -0.76 5.68
N GLU A 219 -20.85 -0.12 5.89
CA GLU A 219 -20.97 1.34 6.06
C GLU A 219 -20.80 1.73 7.54
N TYR A 220 -21.67 1.18 8.37
CA TYR A 220 -21.57 1.21 9.83
C TYR A 220 -21.99 -0.14 10.37
N PHE A 221 -21.42 -0.54 11.50
CA PHE A 221 -21.82 -1.79 12.13
C PHE A 221 -23.14 -1.62 12.87
N ASP A 222 -24.22 -1.89 12.20
CA ASP A 222 -25.61 -1.84 12.68
C ASP A 222 -26.33 -3.19 12.51
N SER A 223 -27.63 -3.21 12.70
CA SER A 223 -28.44 -4.42 12.54
C SER A 223 -28.45 -4.97 11.10
N SER A 224 -28.36 -4.10 10.08
CA SER A 224 -28.34 -4.52 8.68
C SER A 224 -27.01 -5.20 8.33
N THR A 225 -25.92 -4.67 8.81
CA THR A 225 -24.59 -5.27 8.68
C THR A 225 -24.52 -6.63 9.38
N LYS A 226 -25.14 -6.75 10.56
CA LYS A 226 -25.26 -8.02 11.27
C LYS A 226 -25.95 -9.09 10.41
N SER A 227 -27.08 -8.77 9.81
CA SER A 227 -27.82 -9.69 8.94
C SER A 227 -27.00 -10.08 7.70
N SER A 228 -26.26 -9.13 7.10
CA SER A 228 -25.41 -9.39 5.95
C SER A 228 -24.29 -10.38 6.30
N ILE A 229 -23.71 -10.28 7.50
CA ILE A 229 -22.68 -11.21 7.97
C ILE A 229 -23.29 -12.59 8.25
N GLU A 230 -24.44 -12.65 8.90
CA GLU A 230 -25.13 -13.92 9.18
C GLU A 230 -25.47 -14.69 7.90
N MET A 231 -25.81 -13.99 6.81
CA MET A 231 -26.03 -14.62 5.50
C MET A 231 -24.77 -15.27 4.92
N LEU A 232 -23.56 -14.89 5.35
CA LEU A 232 -22.33 -15.50 4.88
C LEU A 232 -22.19 -16.98 5.29
N SER A 233 -22.92 -17.40 6.31
CA SER A 233 -22.98 -18.81 6.73
C SER A 233 -23.52 -19.76 5.64
N VAL A 234 -24.21 -19.24 4.64
CA VAL A 234 -24.68 -20.02 3.48
C VAL A 234 -23.54 -20.44 2.56
N TYR A 235 -22.44 -19.67 2.58
CA TYR A 235 -21.28 -19.94 1.75
C TYR A 235 -20.31 -20.85 2.50
N ASP A 236 -19.92 -21.91 1.86
CA ASP A 236 -18.91 -22.83 2.36
C ASP A 236 -17.51 -22.29 2.04
N VAL A 237 -17.09 -21.27 2.79
CA VAL A 237 -15.78 -20.60 2.65
C VAL A 237 -15.23 -20.28 4.02
N ARG A 238 -14.00 -20.72 4.28
CA ARG A 238 -13.30 -20.52 5.55
C ARG A 238 -12.24 -19.40 5.50
N VAL A 239 -12.01 -18.84 4.32
CA VAL A 239 -10.98 -17.81 4.10
C VAL A 239 -11.64 -16.47 3.87
N PHE A 240 -11.32 -15.50 4.72
CA PHE A 240 -11.87 -14.15 4.68
C PHE A 240 -10.77 -13.13 4.45
N VAL A 241 -11.10 -12.08 3.69
CA VAL A 241 -10.22 -10.92 3.48
C VAL A 241 -10.94 -9.70 4.01
N LEU A 242 -10.31 -9.00 4.95
CA LEU A 242 -10.84 -7.81 5.60
C LEU A 242 -10.03 -6.58 5.18
N ILE A 243 -10.66 -5.62 4.48
CA ILE A 243 -10.07 -4.35 4.09
C ILE A 243 -10.91 -3.22 4.67
N MET A 244 -10.55 -2.78 5.86
CA MET A 244 -11.34 -1.82 6.62
C MET A 244 -10.45 -0.71 7.18
N SER A 245 -10.96 0.51 7.25
CA SER A 245 -10.25 1.69 7.75
C SER A 245 -10.47 1.94 9.23
N ASP A 246 -11.63 1.55 9.76
CA ASP A 246 -12.05 1.81 11.13
C ASP A 246 -11.82 0.60 12.03
N VAL A 247 -10.95 0.79 13.01
CA VAL A 247 -10.55 -0.22 14.00
C VAL A 247 -11.74 -0.71 14.84
N HIS A 248 -12.65 0.20 15.24
CA HIS A 248 -13.81 -0.17 16.07
C HIS A 248 -14.85 -0.96 15.29
N GLN A 249 -15.09 -0.60 14.02
CA GLN A 249 -16.01 -1.34 13.15
C GLN A 249 -15.49 -2.76 12.89
N SER A 250 -14.19 -2.89 12.68
CA SER A 250 -13.52 -4.18 12.51
C SER A 250 -13.64 -5.06 13.73
N GLY A 251 -13.46 -4.47 14.91
CA GLY A 251 -13.63 -5.19 16.18
C GLY A 251 -15.05 -5.71 16.37
N LYS A 252 -16.06 -4.90 16.09
CA LYS A 252 -17.47 -5.33 16.15
C LYS A 252 -17.76 -6.45 15.15
N LEU A 253 -17.22 -6.36 13.93
CA LEU A 253 -17.33 -7.39 12.91
C LEU A 253 -16.77 -8.74 13.41
N ILE A 254 -15.58 -8.73 13.98
CA ILE A 254 -14.93 -9.94 14.50
C ILE A 254 -15.74 -10.53 15.65
N LEU A 255 -16.20 -9.72 16.59
CA LEU A 255 -17.05 -10.16 17.69
C LEU A 255 -18.35 -10.80 17.17
N GLN A 256 -19.01 -10.15 16.23
CA GLN A 256 -20.25 -10.66 15.65
C GLN A 256 -20.02 -11.98 14.89
N GLY A 257 -18.99 -12.03 14.04
CA GLY A 257 -18.64 -13.23 13.30
C GLY A 257 -18.30 -14.40 14.23
N SER A 258 -17.61 -14.13 15.35
CA SER A 258 -17.32 -15.15 16.38
C SER A 258 -18.60 -15.63 17.07
N SER A 259 -19.49 -14.72 17.45
CA SER A 259 -20.74 -15.08 18.17
C SER A 259 -21.71 -15.86 17.31
N THR A 260 -21.66 -15.69 15.99
CA THR A 260 -22.49 -16.42 15.02
C THR A 260 -21.83 -17.69 14.48
N GLY A 261 -20.57 -17.94 14.84
CA GLY A 261 -19.80 -19.10 14.37
C GLY A 261 -19.28 -18.98 12.93
N ILE A 262 -19.44 -17.82 12.27
CA ILE A 262 -18.89 -17.56 10.93
C ILE A 262 -17.36 -17.51 11.00
N PHE A 263 -16.84 -16.82 12.01
CA PHE A 263 -15.43 -16.89 12.37
C PHE A 263 -15.26 -17.92 13.48
N SER A 264 -14.56 -19.00 13.18
CA SER A 264 -14.32 -20.12 14.08
C SER A 264 -12.83 -20.45 14.14
N GLU A 265 -12.47 -21.48 14.88
CA GLU A 265 -11.10 -22.02 14.95
C GLU A 265 -10.60 -22.52 13.58
N GLU A 266 -11.51 -22.85 12.66
CA GLU A 266 -11.20 -23.32 11.31
C GLU A 266 -11.17 -22.21 10.26
N THR A 267 -11.35 -20.95 10.67
CA THR A 267 -11.33 -19.81 9.75
C THR A 267 -9.94 -19.18 9.66
N VAL A 268 -9.58 -18.73 8.46
CA VAL A 268 -8.38 -17.93 8.23
C VAL A 268 -8.80 -16.57 7.75
N ILE A 269 -8.31 -15.54 8.43
CA ILE A 269 -8.64 -14.14 8.13
C ILE A 269 -7.37 -13.41 7.73
N PHE A 270 -7.37 -12.84 6.54
CA PHE A 270 -6.32 -11.94 6.06
C PHE A 270 -6.82 -10.50 6.13
N SER A 271 -6.08 -9.64 6.80
CA SER A 271 -6.49 -8.26 7.01
C SER A 271 -5.42 -7.28 6.57
N SER A 272 -5.85 -6.12 6.06
CA SER A 272 -4.97 -4.97 5.85
C SER A 272 -4.47 -4.40 7.17
N GLY A 273 -3.33 -3.69 7.14
CA GLY A 273 -2.58 -3.26 8.32
C GLY A 273 -3.23 -2.17 9.17
N SER A 274 -4.27 -1.52 8.66
CA SER A 274 -4.97 -0.44 9.40
C SER A 274 -5.76 -0.92 10.62
N LEU A 275 -5.94 -2.23 10.79
CA LEU A 275 -6.93 -2.82 11.70
C LEU A 275 -6.48 -3.08 13.12
N PHE A 276 -5.18 -3.02 13.44
CA PHE A 276 -4.76 -3.57 14.73
C PHE A 276 -3.91 -2.59 15.54
N THR A 277 -4.58 -1.87 16.42
CA THR A 277 -3.94 -1.14 17.51
C THR A 277 -4.19 -1.83 18.85
N SER A 278 -3.30 -1.63 19.82
CA SER A 278 -3.51 -2.12 21.22
C SER A 278 -4.81 -1.58 21.83
N GLU A 279 -5.31 -0.44 21.37
CA GLU A 279 -6.55 0.18 21.82
C GLU A 279 -7.79 -0.64 21.44
N LEU A 280 -7.79 -1.27 20.27
CA LEU A 280 -8.86 -2.17 19.84
C LEU A 280 -9.07 -3.30 20.85
N TRP A 281 -7.98 -3.94 21.27
CA TRP A 281 -8.01 -5.09 22.16
C TRP A 281 -8.50 -4.74 23.56
N MET A 282 -8.16 -3.55 24.05
CA MET A 282 -8.67 -3.07 25.34
C MET A 282 -10.18 -2.79 25.28
N SER A 283 -10.70 -2.35 24.13
CA SER A 283 -12.13 -2.10 23.95
C SER A 283 -12.98 -3.36 23.77
N LEU A 284 -12.36 -4.45 23.28
CA LEU A 284 -13.02 -5.74 23.04
C LEU A 284 -12.96 -6.71 24.22
N SER A 285 -12.37 -6.33 25.32
CA SER A 285 -11.91 -7.19 26.44
C SER A 285 -12.98 -7.88 27.28
N THR A 286 -14.26 -7.83 26.91
CA THR A 286 -15.34 -8.43 27.71
C THR A 286 -15.45 -9.96 27.58
N ASP A 287 -14.88 -10.57 26.53
CA ASP A 287 -14.84 -12.04 26.38
C ASP A 287 -13.56 -12.53 25.68
N ALA A 288 -12.48 -12.54 26.46
CA ALA A 288 -11.16 -12.89 25.96
C ALA A 288 -11.04 -14.30 25.39
N SER A 289 -11.77 -15.27 25.94
CA SER A 289 -11.62 -16.68 25.57
C SER A 289 -12.22 -16.97 24.18
N THR A 290 -13.35 -16.37 23.87
CA THR A 290 -14.02 -16.53 22.58
C THR A 290 -13.25 -15.83 21.46
N ILE A 291 -12.80 -14.59 21.72
CA ILE A 291 -12.02 -13.81 20.75
C ILE A 291 -10.68 -14.49 20.46
N SER A 292 -10.04 -15.05 21.48
CA SER A 292 -8.74 -15.66 21.35
C SER A 292 -8.71 -16.81 20.34
N LYS A 293 -9.72 -17.64 20.34
CA LYS A 293 -9.83 -18.78 19.42
C LYS A 293 -10.02 -18.33 17.97
N THR A 294 -10.94 -17.41 17.74
CA THR A 294 -11.23 -16.85 16.40
C THR A 294 -10.03 -16.13 15.81
N MET A 295 -9.26 -15.44 16.68
CA MET A 295 -8.15 -14.62 16.24
C MET A 295 -6.87 -15.40 15.92
N SER A 296 -6.75 -16.64 16.36
CA SER A 296 -5.55 -17.45 16.10
C SER A 296 -5.29 -17.69 14.61
N GLY A 297 -6.32 -17.65 13.76
CA GLY A 297 -6.19 -17.73 12.30
C GLY A 297 -6.09 -16.38 11.59
N LEU A 298 -5.84 -15.28 12.34
CA LEU A 298 -5.76 -13.94 11.77
C LEU A 298 -4.33 -13.60 11.34
N PHE A 299 -4.22 -13.13 10.10
CA PHE A 299 -3.02 -12.56 9.52
C PHE A 299 -3.23 -11.10 9.19
N VAL A 300 -2.32 -10.25 9.64
CA VAL A 300 -2.35 -8.82 9.37
C VAL A 300 -1.17 -8.47 8.47
N ILE A 301 -1.47 -7.98 7.29
CA ILE A 301 -0.49 -7.53 6.31
C ILE A 301 -0.39 -6.00 6.44
N SER A 302 0.76 -5.49 6.80
CA SER A 302 1.00 -4.07 7.00
C SER A 302 2.33 -3.63 6.41
N ASN A 303 2.41 -2.37 6.01
CA ASN A 303 3.67 -1.83 5.52
C ASN A 303 4.80 -2.05 6.53
N ALA A 304 5.98 -2.40 6.00
CA ALA A 304 7.19 -2.55 6.79
C ALA A 304 7.88 -1.19 7.02
N ASP A 305 7.09 -0.18 7.40
CA ASP A 305 7.51 1.22 7.46
C ASP A 305 8.68 1.49 8.40
N ASP A 306 8.84 0.67 9.43
CA ASP A 306 9.89 0.79 10.44
C ASP A 306 11.12 -0.09 10.17
N ASP A 307 11.08 -0.96 9.16
CA ASP A 307 12.17 -1.90 8.90
C ASP A 307 13.49 -1.20 8.54
N TRP A 308 13.42 0.03 8.02
CA TRP A 308 14.62 0.82 7.77
C TRP A 308 15.38 1.13 9.06
N LYS A 309 14.70 1.26 10.20
CA LYS A 309 15.31 1.60 11.50
C LYS A 309 16.30 0.55 11.99
N VAL A 310 16.04 -0.72 11.71
CA VAL A 310 16.89 -1.84 12.16
C VAL A 310 18.09 -2.09 11.24
N SER A 311 18.09 -1.54 10.03
CA SER A 311 19.22 -1.66 9.12
C SER A 311 20.43 -0.85 9.61
N PRO A 312 21.69 -1.26 9.31
CA PRO A 312 22.88 -0.47 9.66
C PRO A 312 22.81 0.97 9.14
N LYS A 313 22.23 1.16 7.96
CA LYS A 313 22.02 2.48 7.35
C LYS A 313 21.00 3.29 8.13
N GLY A 314 19.90 2.65 8.54
CA GLY A 314 18.88 3.29 9.37
C GLY A 314 19.38 3.65 10.75
N GLN A 315 20.21 2.81 11.39
CA GLN A 315 20.85 3.13 12.66
C GLN A 315 21.76 4.36 12.53
N ASN A 316 22.49 4.48 11.42
CA ASN A 316 23.25 5.70 11.12
C ASN A 316 22.35 6.92 10.99
N PHE A 317 21.20 6.79 10.30
CA PHE A 317 20.21 7.88 10.22
C PHE A 317 19.73 8.31 11.60
N ILE A 318 19.35 7.36 12.46
CA ILE A 318 18.88 7.62 13.82
C ILE A 318 19.94 8.36 14.63
N GLN A 319 21.19 7.93 14.56
CA GLN A 319 22.30 8.61 15.24
C GLN A 319 22.49 10.04 14.75
N ARG A 320 22.50 10.25 13.42
CA ARG A 320 22.57 11.58 12.81
C ARG A 320 21.38 12.45 13.23
N PHE A 321 20.16 11.93 13.16
CA PHE A 321 18.94 12.63 13.56
C PHE A 321 19.01 13.08 15.02
N ARG A 322 19.42 12.21 15.93
CA ARG A 322 19.59 12.52 17.35
C ARG A 322 20.75 13.47 17.66
N SER A 323 21.74 13.53 16.80
CA SER A 323 22.88 14.45 16.93
C SER A 323 22.58 15.87 16.44
N LEU A 324 21.43 16.09 15.80
CA LEU A 324 21.03 17.42 15.38
C LEU A 324 20.89 18.35 16.60
N PRO A 325 21.25 19.63 16.45
CA PRO A 325 21.12 20.59 17.56
C PRO A 325 19.65 20.78 17.93
N ASP A 326 19.38 20.75 19.23
CA ASP A 326 18.04 21.05 19.75
C ASP A 326 17.56 22.41 19.24
N THR A 327 16.32 22.47 18.83
CA THR A 327 15.75 23.65 18.19
C THR A 327 14.72 24.32 19.09
N LYS A 328 14.52 25.62 18.92
CA LYS A 328 13.46 26.35 19.59
C LYS A 328 12.20 26.33 18.72
N MET A 329 11.03 26.25 19.38
CA MET A 329 9.76 26.31 18.69
C MET A 329 9.62 27.59 17.86
N LEU A 330 8.97 27.49 16.71
CA LEU A 330 8.43 28.64 15.99
C LEU A 330 7.41 29.31 16.90
N SER A 331 7.68 30.54 17.34
CA SER A 331 6.68 31.30 18.09
C SER A 331 5.54 31.65 17.16
N ALA A 332 4.30 31.42 17.58
CA ALA A 332 3.09 31.84 16.88
C ALA A 332 3.00 33.37 16.67
N ASN A 333 3.84 34.14 17.37
CA ASN A 333 3.87 35.59 17.33
C ASN A 333 5.07 36.19 16.54
N GLY A 334 5.74 35.39 15.71
CA GLY A 334 6.76 35.93 14.77
C GLY A 334 8.01 36.52 15.40
N SER A 335 8.15 36.53 16.72
CA SER A 335 9.33 37.10 17.37
C SER A 335 10.36 36.03 17.64
N THR A 336 11.31 35.98 16.73
CA THR A 336 12.69 35.58 16.94
C THR A 336 12.98 34.14 17.39
N VAL A 337 13.61 33.41 16.53
CA VAL A 337 14.93 32.79 16.78
C VAL A 337 15.39 31.96 15.60
N CYS A 338 14.56 31.82 14.61
CA CYS A 338 14.99 31.28 13.34
C CYS A 338 15.42 32.47 12.47
N ASN A 339 16.69 32.61 12.18
CA ASN A 339 17.22 33.59 11.23
C ASN A 339 16.76 33.31 9.78
N ASN A 340 15.57 32.76 9.61
CA ASN A 340 14.97 32.49 8.33
C ASN A 340 14.08 33.67 7.99
N LYS A 341 14.29 34.27 6.82
CA LYS A 341 13.37 35.27 6.29
C LYS A 341 12.00 34.59 6.15
N THR A 342 11.06 35.02 6.97
CA THR A 342 9.66 34.89 6.63
C THR A 342 9.36 35.93 5.55
N ASP A 343 8.39 35.68 4.70
CA ASP A 343 7.78 36.77 3.91
C ASP A 343 7.17 37.81 4.83
N ASP A 344 6.87 38.97 4.30
CA ASP A 344 6.41 40.12 5.07
C ASP A 344 5.15 39.85 5.92
N ASP A 345 4.37 38.80 5.58
CA ASP A 345 3.19 38.36 6.30
C ASP A 345 3.42 37.14 7.21
N GLY A 346 4.65 36.61 7.28
CA GLY A 346 5.00 35.46 8.12
C GLY A 346 4.45 34.11 7.66
N SER A 347 4.00 34.01 6.43
CA SER A 347 3.21 32.87 5.94
C SER A 347 4.03 31.69 5.44
N PHE A 348 5.33 31.82 5.20
CA PHE A 348 6.19 30.69 4.83
C PHE A 348 7.59 30.74 5.45
N TYR A 349 8.26 29.57 5.46
CA TYR A 349 9.62 29.44 5.95
C TYR A 349 10.56 29.16 4.78
N LEU A 350 11.53 30.04 4.55
CA LEU A 350 12.56 29.87 3.54
C LEU A 350 13.83 29.34 4.19
N TYR A 351 14.23 28.12 3.81
CA TYR A 351 15.49 27.52 4.23
C TYR A 351 16.52 27.69 3.13
N GLN A 352 17.54 28.50 3.40
CA GLN A 352 18.70 28.67 2.53
C GLN A 352 19.93 28.14 3.26
N PHE A 353 20.59 27.18 2.65
CA PHE A 353 21.83 26.62 3.15
C PHE A 353 23.00 27.41 2.59
N SER A 354 23.88 27.95 3.45
CA SER A 354 25.18 28.41 3.00
C SER A 354 26.12 27.22 2.87
N VAL A 355 26.99 27.22 1.87
CA VAL A 355 27.97 26.16 1.62
C VAL A 355 28.94 25.96 2.82
N THR A 356 29.01 26.90 3.73
CA THR A 356 29.97 26.93 4.85
C THR A 356 29.32 26.99 6.23
N GLY A 357 28.00 26.96 6.35
CA GLY A 357 27.27 27.14 7.62
C GLY A 357 26.58 25.87 8.13
N SER A 358 26.39 25.79 9.44
CA SER A 358 25.55 24.73 10.04
C SER A 358 24.14 24.78 9.46
N PRO A 359 23.54 23.62 9.13
CA PRO A 359 22.19 23.57 8.56
C PRO A 359 21.17 24.20 9.51
N PRO A 360 20.14 24.87 8.99
CA PRO A 360 19.15 25.56 9.81
C PRO A 360 18.08 24.58 10.33
N TYR A 361 18.48 23.62 11.15
CA TYR A 361 17.53 22.77 11.87
C TYR A 361 16.76 23.53 12.96
N HIS A 362 17.06 24.83 13.11
CA HIS A 362 16.65 25.66 14.24
C HIS A 362 15.15 25.93 14.35
N CYS A 363 14.37 25.48 13.38
CA CYS A 363 12.96 25.88 13.27
C CYS A 363 11.97 24.73 13.37
N THR A 364 12.39 23.54 13.80
CA THR A 364 11.51 22.40 13.93
C THR A 364 10.90 22.21 15.32
N GLY A 365 11.37 22.96 16.32
CA GLY A 365 10.91 22.85 17.70
C GLY A 365 11.33 21.55 18.40
N LEU A 366 12.04 20.66 17.71
CA LEU A 366 12.37 19.34 18.22
C LEU A 366 13.56 19.35 19.17
N SER A 367 13.48 18.55 20.21
CA SER A 367 14.59 18.20 21.09
C SER A 367 15.14 16.83 20.68
N PHE A 368 16.07 16.84 19.70
CA PHE A 368 16.55 15.63 19.01
C PHE A 368 17.20 14.62 19.95
N ARG A 369 17.87 15.06 21.01
CA ARG A 369 18.54 14.21 21.99
C ARG A 369 17.58 13.40 22.84
N LYS A 370 16.30 13.79 22.92
CA LYS A 370 15.28 13.11 23.70
C LYS A 370 14.72 11.88 23.01
N PHE A 371 14.90 11.76 21.70
CA PHE A 371 14.44 10.57 20.97
C PHE A 371 15.19 9.32 21.45
N ALA A 372 14.48 8.21 21.48
CA ALA A 372 15.01 6.91 21.88
C ALA A 372 16.23 6.48 21.02
N ALA A 373 17.17 5.78 21.65
CA ALA A 373 18.40 5.38 20.96
C ALA A 373 18.15 4.41 19.80
N ASP A 374 17.10 3.58 19.91
CA ASP A 374 16.64 2.65 18.86
C ASP A 374 15.74 3.32 17.81
N GLY A 375 15.40 4.60 18.01
CA GLY A 375 14.52 5.34 17.11
C GLY A 375 13.05 4.91 17.16
N SER A 376 12.62 4.19 18.20
CA SER A 376 11.25 3.69 18.31
C SER A 376 10.19 4.79 18.30
N ASP A 377 10.51 5.98 18.80
CA ASP A 377 9.66 7.18 18.84
C ASP A 377 9.87 8.12 17.62
N ILE A 378 10.78 7.79 16.71
CA ILE A 378 10.91 8.50 15.44
C ILE A 378 9.85 7.99 14.48
N SER A 379 9.07 8.90 13.90
CA SER A 379 8.07 8.57 12.89
C SER A 379 8.69 7.83 11.69
N SER A 380 8.06 6.74 11.26
CA SER A 380 8.50 5.97 10.08
C SER A 380 8.65 6.86 8.84
N PHE A 381 7.75 7.82 8.66
CA PHE A 381 7.74 8.75 7.54
C PHE A 381 8.88 9.75 7.54
N THR A 382 9.69 9.87 8.61
CA THR A 382 10.87 10.74 8.64
C THR A 382 11.90 10.33 7.60
N ALA A 383 12.14 9.03 7.43
CA ALA A 383 13.03 8.53 6.39
C ALA A 383 12.42 8.64 4.98
N TYR A 384 11.12 8.40 4.83
CA TYR A 384 10.43 8.60 3.54
C TYR A 384 10.45 10.07 3.09
N SER A 385 10.35 10.99 4.04
CA SER A 385 10.44 12.43 3.78
C SER A 385 11.86 12.84 3.35
N TYR A 386 12.89 12.29 4.00
CA TYR A 386 14.28 12.41 3.55
C TYR A 386 14.43 11.89 2.11
N ASP A 387 13.92 10.70 1.83
CA ASP A 387 14.04 10.03 0.54
C ASP A 387 13.32 10.80 -0.59
N ALA A 388 12.16 11.36 -0.31
CA ALA A 388 11.42 12.18 -1.28
C ALA A 388 12.19 13.46 -1.64
N MET A 389 12.78 14.11 -0.64
CA MET A 389 13.59 15.31 -0.83
C MET A 389 14.89 15.02 -1.58
N LEU A 390 15.55 13.89 -1.24
CA LEU A 390 16.74 13.40 -1.95
C LEU A 390 16.43 13.13 -3.43
N ALA A 391 15.30 12.46 -3.70
CA ALA A 391 14.85 12.16 -5.06
C ALA A 391 14.53 13.44 -5.83
N ALA A 392 13.83 14.40 -5.21
CA ALA A 392 13.48 15.68 -5.82
C ALA A 392 14.71 16.50 -6.21
N GLY A 393 15.64 16.70 -5.28
CA GLY A 393 16.87 17.43 -5.57
C GLY A 393 17.75 16.74 -6.62
N THR A 394 17.88 15.42 -6.53
CA THR A 394 18.64 14.63 -7.53
C THR A 394 17.99 14.70 -8.92
N ALA A 395 16.66 14.72 -8.99
CA ALA A 395 15.93 14.81 -10.26
C ALA A 395 16.23 16.12 -11.00
N VAL A 396 16.18 17.24 -10.31
CA VAL A 396 16.48 18.55 -10.91
C VAL A 396 17.91 18.59 -11.45
N ILE A 397 18.89 18.11 -10.69
CA ILE A 397 20.30 18.08 -11.11
C ILE A 397 20.50 17.18 -12.33
N LYS A 398 20.03 15.91 -12.26
CA LYS A 398 20.19 14.97 -13.37
C LYS A 398 19.45 15.44 -14.62
N TYR A 399 18.28 16.06 -14.47
CA TYR A 399 17.57 16.66 -15.58
C TYR A 399 18.41 17.75 -16.27
N ALA A 400 19.01 18.66 -15.48
CA ALA A 400 19.88 19.71 -15.98
C ALA A 400 21.12 19.13 -16.68
N ASP A 401 21.72 18.08 -16.14
CA ASP A 401 22.87 17.40 -16.72
C ASP A 401 22.57 16.82 -18.12
N VAL A 402 21.40 16.20 -18.27
CA VAL A 402 21.02 15.53 -19.53
C VAL A 402 20.51 16.53 -20.58
N HIS A 403 19.72 17.52 -20.19
CA HIS A 403 18.99 18.38 -21.12
C HIS A 403 19.59 19.78 -21.29
N ASN A 404 20.44 20.21 -20.36
CA ASN A 404 20.88 21.60 -20.30
C ASN A 404 22.38 21.77 -20.00
N GLY A 405 23.18 20.75 -20.31
CA GLY A 405 24.65 20.79 -20.14
C GLY A 405 25.11 21.01 -18.68
N GLY A 406 24.30 20.60 -17.72
CA GLY A 406 24.60 20.77 -16.29
C GLY A 406 24.24 22.16 -15.71
N ILE A 407 23.60 23.02 -16.49
CA ILE A 407 23.11 24.33 -16.03
C ILE A 407 21.65 24.19 -15.61
N ILE A 408 21.34 24.60 -14.37
CA ILE A 408 19.97 24.52 -13.85
C ILE A 408 19.12 25.62 -14.51
N PRO A 409 18.06 25.26 -15.25
CA PRO A 409 17.20 26.25 -15.89
C PRO A 409 16.48 27.10 -14.85
N HIS A 410 16.23 28.36 -15.16
CA HIS A 410 15.46 29.25 -14.31
C HIS A 410 14.03 28.72 -14.10
N LYS A 411 13.39 28.13 -15.10
CA LYS A 411 12.10 27.42 -15.03
C LYS A 411 12.23 26.08 -15.71
N ILE A 412 11.70 25.04 -15.09
CA ILE A 412 11.67 23.68 -15.63
C ILE A 412 10.22 23.34 -15.97
N ASN A 413 10.00 22.82 -17.17
CA ASN A 413 8.69 22.29 -17.53
C ASN A 413 8.40 21.02 -16.73
N GLY A 414 7.34 21.03 -15.95
CA GLY A 414 6.98 19.94 -15.05
C GLY A 414 6.64 18.63 -15.75
N ALA A 415 6.10 18.69 -16.97
CA ALA A 415 5.85 17.49 -17.77
C ALA A 415 7.16 16.78 -18.13
N LEU A 416 8.15 17.54 -18.60
CA LEU A 416 9.46 17.00 -18.94
C LEU A 416 10.18 16.45 -17.71
N LEU A 417 10.16 17.21 -16.60
CA LEU A 417 10.78 16.78 -15.36
C LEU A 417 10.08 15.53 -14.79
N SER A 418 8.74 15.49 -14.80
CA SER A 418 7.99 14.33 -14.32
C SER A 418 8.27 13.08 -15.15
N ASN A 419 8.30 13.19 -16.47
CA ASN A 419 8.66 12.08 -17.34
C ASN A 419 10.10 11.62 -17.09
N PHE A 420 11.00 12.56 -16.86
CA PHE A 420 12.39 12.26 -16.50
C PHE A 420 12.50 11.54 -15.17
N ILE A 421 11.74 11.96 -14.14
CA ILE A 421 11.66 11.28 -12.84
C ILE A 421 11.23 9.83 -13.05
N LYS A 422 10.15 9.62 -13.79
CA LYS A 422 9.55 8.31 -14.02
C LYS A 422 10.42 7.35 -14.84
N SER A 423 11.38 7.86 -15.60
CA SER A 423 12.20 7.04 -16.50
C SER A 423 13.69 6.94 -16.12
N HIS A 424 14.24 7.91 -15.37
CA HIS A 424 15.68 8.02 -15.15
C HIS A 424 16.09 8.17 -13.68
N ILE A 425 15.14 8.43 -12.78
CA ILE A 425 15.50 8.65 -11.39
C ILE A 425 15.51 7.35 -10.62
N SER A 426 16.71 7.04 -10.17
CA SER A 426 17.01 5.90 -9.33
C SER A 426 18.05 6.35 -8.30
N VAL A 427 17.69 6.24 -7.01
CA VAL A 427 18.53 6.69 -5.90
C VAL A 427 18.42 5.72 -4.70
N MET A 428 19.51 5.57 -3.96
CA MET A 428 19.52 4.80 -2.72
C MET A 428 19.17 5.70 -1.55
N GLY A 429 17.97 5.56 -1.03
CA GLY A 429 17.46 6.24 0.17
C GLY A 429 17.73 5.46 1.46
N TYR A 430 17.19 5.95 2.58
CA TYR A 430 17.20 5.24 3.86
C TYR A 430 16.15 4.13 3.94
N THR A 431 15.02 4.31 3.25
CA THR A 431 13.97 3.30 3.17
C THR A 431 14.26 2.22 2.11
N GLY A 432 15.43 2.26 1.48
CA GLY A 432 15.88 1.34 0.45
C GLY A 432 16.07 2.01 -0.90
N TYR A 433 16.14 1.19 -1.94
CA TYR A 433 16.32 1.66 -3.31
C TYR A 433 15.03 2.26 -3.85
N ILE A 434 15.10 3.48 -4.35
CA ILE A 434 13.97 4.21 -4.92
C ILE A 434 14.15 4.22 -6.42
N ASP A 435 13.27 3.58 -7.12
CA ASP A 435 13.24 3.53 -8.58
C ASP A 435 11.81 3.78 -9.05
N PHE A 436 11.65 4.81 -9.86
CA PHE A 436 10.37 5.16 -10.48
C PHE A 436 10.25 4.58 -11.89
N ASN A 437 11.31 3.90 -12.38
CA ASN A 437 11.37 3.42 -13.75
C ASN A 437 10.26 2.40 -14.00
N ASN A 438 9.51 2.67 -15.05
CA ASN A 438 8.38 1.85 -15.47
C ASN A 438 8.80 0.56 -16.14
N GLY A 439 9.86 -0.09 -15.79
CA GLY A 439 10.28 -1.37 -16.33
C GLY A 439 9.37 -1.94 -17.43
N THR A 440 9.80 -2.86 -18.21
CA THR A 440 9.11 -3.46 -19.38
C THR A 440 7.76 -4.16 -19.09
N SER A 441 7.27 -4.19 -17.87
CA SER A 441 5.93 -4.67 -17.53
C SER A 441 4.90 -3.57 -17.82
N GLY A 442 4.03 -3.79 -18.79
CA GLY A 442 3.05 -2.83 -19.33
C GLY A 442 1.97 -2.28 -18.40
N ASP A 443 2.21 -2.20 -17.10
CA ASP A 443 1.34 -1.54 -16.13
C ASP A 443 1.54 -0.02 -16.18
N GLN A 444 0.92 0.62 -17.17
CA GLN A 444 0.87 2.09 -17.26
C GLN A 444 0.16 2.75 -16.07
N PHE A 445 -0.60 1.98 -15.29
CA PHE A 445 -1.45 2.49 -14.21
C PHE A 445 -0.70 2.91 -12.94
N ASP A 446 0.58 2.57 -12.78
CA ASP A 446 1.35 2.91 -11.58
C ASP A 446 2.64 3.68 -11.91
N ALA A 447 2.60 4.45 -12.98
CA ALA A 447 3.70 5.30 -13.41
C ALA A 447 4.04 6.35 -12.35
N GLY A 448 5.29 6.40 -11.91
CA GLY A 448 5.76 7.33 -10.88
C GLY A 448 5.65 6.83 -9.45
N THR A 449 5.13 5.62 -9.21
CA THR A 449 5.21 4.97 -7.91
C THR A 449 6.52 4.20 -7.79
N ARG A 450 7.14 4.27 -6.61
CA ARG A 450 8.28 3.41 -6.27
C ARG A 450 7.88 1.95 -6.38
N LYS A 451 8.66 1.16 -7.12
CA LYS A 451 8.40 -0.26 -7.37
C LYS A 451 9.35 -1.19 -6.63
N THR A 452 10.53 -0.72 -6.33
CA THR A 452 11.58 -1.52 -5.72
C THR A 452 11.62 -1.38 -4.21
N SER A 453 12.05 -2.44 -3.52
CA SER A 453 12.15 -2.48 -2.06
C SER A 453 10.82 -2.23 -1.33
N VAL A 454 9.70 -2.56 -1.96
CA VAL A 454 8.39 -2.53 -1.32
C VAL A 454 8.27 -3.77 -0.44
N ARG A 455 8.00 -3.56 0.85
CA ARG A 455 7.95 -4.63 1.85
C ARG A 455 6.72 -4.51 2.72
N PHE A 456 6.09 -5.65 2.99
CA PHE A 456 5.00 -5.78 3.95
C PHE A 456 5.38 -6.78 5.04
N LYS A 457 5.09 -6.41 6.28
CA LYS A 457 5.13 -7.34 7.42
C LYS A 457 3.91 -8.21 7.36
N VAL A 458 4.10 -9.49 7.52
CA VAL A 458 3.03 -10.44 7.74
C VAL A 458 3.06 -10.83 9.20
N ASN A 459 2.08 -10.35 9.94
CA ASN A 459 1.94 -10.62 11.35
C ASN A 459 0.81 -11.64 11.54
N ASN A 460 1.04 -12.61 12.39
CA ASN A 460 0.01 -13.55 12.83
C ASN A 460 -0.35 -13.25 14.29
N PHE A 461 -1.60 -13.42 14.60
CA PHE A 461 -2.07 -13.25 15.96
C PHE A 461 -1.65 -14.45 16.80
N ASN A 462 -0.92 -14.21 17.87
CA ASN A 462 -0.45 -15.25 18.77
C ASN A 462 -0.90 -14.94 20.20
N ILE A 463 -1.55 -15.91 20.80
CA ILE A 463 -1.96 -15.83 22.20
C ILE A 463 -0.85 -16.46 23.03
N GLY A 464 -0.17 -15.65 23.85
CA GLY A 464 0.69 -16.15 24.92
C GLY A 464 -0.14 -16.91 25.97
N ALA A 465 0.48 -17.80 26.70
CA ALA A 465 -0.18 -18.67 27.68
C ALA A 465 -0.87 -17.85 28.80
N GLY A 466 -2.09 -17.37 28.55
CA GLY A 466 -3.00 -17.21 29.66
C GLY A 466 -3.61 -15.84 29.99
N THR A 467 -3.22 -14.70 29.41
CA THR A 467 -3.91 -13.43 29.73
C THR A 467 -4.10 -12.53 28.50
N LEU A 468 -5.17 -11.71 28.52
CA LEU A 468 -5.42 -10.67 27.48
C LEU A 468 -4.26 -9.67 27.30
N LYS A 469 -3.39 -9.52 28.30
CA LYS A 469 -2.21 -8.66 28.23
C LYS A 469 -1.10 -9.24 27.35
N ASP A 470 -1.14 -10.54 27.07
CA ASP A 470 -0.15 -11.25 26.25
C ASP A 470 -0.56 -11.37 24.78
N PHE A 471 -1.66 -10.72 24.38
CA PHE A 471 -2.07 -10.64 23.00
C PHE A 471 -1.07 -9.83 22.19
N ALA A 472 -0.39 -10.46 21.27
CA ALA A 472 0.53 -9.76 20.39
C ALA A 472 0.37 -10.24 18.95
N LEU A 473 0.30 -9.28 18.04
CA LEU A 473 0.62 -9.52 16.65
C LEU A 473 2.12 -9.79 16.58
N ARG A 474 2.48 -11.00 16.16
CA ARG A 474 3.87 -11.40 16.00
C ARG A 474 4.20 -11.58 14.54
N ARG A 475 5.34 -11.04 14.12
CA ARG A 475 5.81 -11.19 12.75
C ARG A 475 6.11 -12.66 12.48
N VAL A 476 5.53 -13.20 11.41
CA VAL A 476 5.78 -14.56 10.92
C VAL A 476 6.51 -14.58 9.59
N GLY A 477 6.52 -13.45 8.88
CA GLY A 477 7.22 -13.33 7.62
C GLY A 477 7.23 -11.93 7.04
N THR A 478 7.78 -11.82 5.86
CA THR A 478 7.83 -10.59 5.06
C THR A 478 7.42 -10.91 3.64
N TRP A 479 6.61 -10.06 3.06
CA TRP A 479 6.35 -10.08 1.63
C TRP A 479 7.09 -8.94 0.94
N THR A 480 7.68 -9.23 -0.22
CA THR A 480 8.38 -8.24 -1.06
C THR A 480 7.90 -8.35 -2.50
N THR A 481 8.00 -7.25 -3.24
CA THR A 481 7.66 -7.23 -4.67
C THR A 481 8.57 -8.14 -5.51
N GLU A 482 9.81 -8.37 -5.06
CA GLU A 482 10.81 -9.12 -5.79
C GLU A 482 10.79 -10.62 -5.45
N GLY A 483 10.52 -10.97 -4.19
CA GLY A 483 10.65 -12.35 -3.67
C GLY A 483 9.34 -13.01 -3.26
N GLY A 484 8.20 -12.26 -3.26
CA GLY A 484 6.96 -12.77 -2.71
C GLY A 484 7.02 -12.89 -1.18
N PHE A 485 6.30 -13.85 -0.63
CA PHE A 485 6.24 -14.09 0.82
C PHE A 485 7.32 -15.05 1.30
N GLU A 486 8.10 -14.62 2.27
CA GLU A 486 9.11 -15.41 2.95
C GLU A 486 8.83 -15.49 4.45
N LEU A 487 8.87 -16.72 4.99
CA LEU A 487 8.76 -16.94 6.44
C LEU A 487 9.98 -16.40 7.19
N CYS A 488 9.75 -15.91 8.39
CA CYS A 488 10.83 -15.65 9.33
C CYS A 488 11.59 -16.94 9.65
N GLY A 489 12.92 -16.88 9.60
CA GLY A 489 13.79 -18.02 9.95
C GLY A 489 14.68 -18.52 8.83
N THR A 490 14.47 -18.08 7.59
CA THR A 490 15.38 -18.35 6.48
C THR A 490 16.57 -17.37 6.44
N ASP A 491 16.43 -16.19 7.06
CA ASP A 491 17.50 -15.18 7.15
C ASP A 491 17.84 -14.84 8.61
N LEU A 492 18.89 -15.47 9.13
CA LEU A 492 19.40 -15.27 10.50
C LEU A 492 19.91 -13.83 10.76
N THR A 493 20.23 -13.07 9.73
CA THR A 493 20.76 -11.70 9.87
C THR A 493 19.63 -10.69 10.14
N LEU A 494 18.42 -10.93 9.62
CA LEU A 494 17.25 -10.12 9.90
C LEU A 494 16.60 -10.46 11.25
N GLN A 495 16.75 -11.69 11.72
CA GLN A 495 16.10 -12.21 12.93
C GLN A 495 16.57 -11.53 14.22
N SER A 496 17.83 -11.12 14.29
CA SER A 496 18.41 -10.45 15.48
C SER A 496 18.06 -8.96 15.55
N ALA A 497 17.63 -8.36 14.44
CA ALA A 497 17.40 -6.93 14.33
C ALA A 497 15.92 -6.53 14.49
N ILE A 498 14.97 -7.50 14.43
CA ILE A 498 13.54 -7.19 14.50
C ILE A 498 13.11 -7.12 15.97
N THR A 499 12.73 -5.94 16.43
CA THR A 499 12.13 -5.73 17.75
C THR A 499 10.84 -6.55 17.88
N GLY A 500 10.88 -7.61 18.69
CA GLY A 500 9.73 -8.49 18.94
C GLY A 500 9.91 -9.94 18.49
N GLY A 501 10.95 -10.26 17.75
CA GLY A 501 11.28 -11.62 17.31
C GLY A 501 10.27 -12.19 16.31
N CYS A 502 10.74 -13.05 15.43
CA CYS A 502 9.92 -13.84 14.53
C CYS A 502 9.34 -15.06 15.26
N THR A 503 8.10 -15.44 14.92
CA THR A 503 7.43 -16.63 15.49
C THR A 503 6.91 -17.54 14.38
N THR A 504 6.61 -18.77 14.74
CA THR A 504 5.92 -19.72 13.85
C THR A 504 4.45 -19.33 13.69
N ILE A 505 3.88 -19.64 12.54
CA ILE A 505 2.45 -19.46 12.28
C ILE A 505 1.63 -20.26 13.28
N ARG A 506 0.57 -19.64 13.79
CA ARG A 506 -0.44 -20.24 14.64
C ARG A 506 -1.81 -20.19 13.97
N TYR A 507 -2.50 -21.30 13.98
CA TYR A 507 -3.88 -21.45 13.54
C TYR A 507 -4.81 -21.63 14.74
N GLY A 508 -6.11 -21.43 14.53
CA GLY A 508 -7.13 -21.67 15.56
C GLY A 508 -7.41 -23.11 15.87
N THR A 509 -7.04 -24.01 14.97
CA THR A 509 -7.28 -25.45 15.08
C THR A 509 -6.57 -26.07 16.30
N ILE A 510 -7.17 -27.09 16.90
CA ILE A 510 -6.68 -27.71 18.16
C ILE A 510 -5.25 -28.24 18.01
N ASP A 511 -4.93 -28.80 16.85
CA ASP A 511 -3.62 -29.37 16.51
C ASP A 511 -2.67 -28.38 15.83
N ASN A 512 -3.07 -27.12 15.70
CA ASN A 512 -2.38 -26.08 14.95
C ASN A 512 -2.17 -26.43 13.47
N SER A 513 -2.99 -27.30 12.90
CA SER A 513 -2.97 -27.58 11.47
C SER A 513 -3.55 -26.42 10.66
N LYS A 514 -3.05 -26.24 9.44
CA LYS A 514 -3.62 -25.26 8.50
C LYS A 514 -5.05 -25.66 8.16
N PRO A 515 -6.05 -24.77 8.35
CA PRO A 515 -7.43 -25.06 7.95
C PRO A 515 -7.53 -25.39 6.46
N ASP A 516 -8.38 -26.34 6.10
CA ASP A 516 -8.63 -26.66 4.70
C ASP A 516 -9.43 -25.53 4.02
N GLY A 517 -8.87 -24.94 3.00
CA GLY A 517 -9.51 -23.89 2.19
C GLY A 517 -10.41 -24.45 1.08
N GLN A 518 -10.46 -25.76 0.93
CA GLN A 518 -11.33 -26.42 -0.04
C GLN A 518 -12.80 -26.37 0.42
N PRO A 519 -13.74 -26.35 -0.51
CA PRO A 519 -15.15 -26.49 -0.14
C PRO A 519 -15.34 -27.79 0.63
N ILE A 520 -16.14 -27.73 1.71
CA ILE A 520 -16.52 -28.92 2.43
C ILE A 520 -17.15 -29.87 1.42
N THR A 521 -16.55 -31.03 1.21
CA THR A 521 -17.08 -32.00 0.28
C THR A 521 -18.41 -32.55 0.82
N LEU A 522 -19.34 -32.90 -0.06
CA LEU A 522 -20.61 -33.51 0.37
C LEU A 522 -20.40 -34.70 1.31
N SER A 523 -19.20 -35.28 1.29
CA SER A 523 -18.78 -36.34 2.21
C SER A 523 -18.66 -35.86 3.67
N GLU A 524 -18.36 -34.58 3.91
CA GLU A 524 -18.25 -33.99 5.25
C GLU A 524 -19.61 -33.49 5.76
N ILE A 525 -20.47 -32.96 4.85
CA ILE A 525 -21.81 -32.49 5.20
C ILE A 525 -22.78 -33.65 5.41
N MET A 526 -22.63 -34.74 4.65
CA MET A 526 -23.61 -35.82 4.63
C MET A 526 -23.04 -37.06 5.34
N PRO A 527 -23.57 -37.42 6.53
CA PRO A 527 -23.12 -38.60 7.25
C PRO A 527 -23.14 -39.84 6.37
N TYR A 528 -22.14 -40.69 6.49
CA TYR A 528 -21.99 -41.93 5.70
C TYR A 528 -23.27 -42.78 5.64
N LYS A 529 -23.99 -42.88 6.76
CA LYS A 529 -25.29 -43.58 6.83
C LYS A 529 -26.34 -42.94 5.90
N MET A 530 -26.39 -41.63 5.85
CA MET A 530 -27.34 -40.91 5.00
C MET A 530 -27.02 -41.08 3.51
N ARG A 531 -25.75 -41.10 3.14
CA ARG A 531 -25.31 -41.39 1.76
C ARG A 531 -25.68 -42.78 1.32
N ILE A 532 -25.45 -43.80 2.18
CA ILE A 532 -25.86 -45.19 1.90
C ILE A 532 -27.37 -45.25 1.70
N THR A 533 -28.16 -44.59 2.55
CA THR A 533 -29.62 -44.57 2.42
C THR A 533 -30.06 -43.97 1.08
N LEU A 534 -29.46 -42.88 0.65
CA LEU A 534 -29.77 -42.24 -0.63
C LEU A 534 -29.35 -43.09 -1.82
N TYR A 535 -28.20 -43.76 -1.78
CA TYR A 535 -27.79 -44.72 -2.81
C TYR A 535 -28.75 -45.94 -2.86
N ALA A 536 -29.18 -46.43 -1.70
CA ALA A 536 -30.15 -47.53 -1.64
C ALA A 536 -31.50 -47.12 -2.25
N LEU A 537 -32.01 -45.93 -1.91
CA LEU A 537 -33.23 -45.38 -2.50
C LEU A 537 -33.13 -45.18 -4.01
N ALA A 538 -32.00 -44.64 -4.48
CA ALA A 538 -31.74 -44.43 -5.90
C ALA A 538 -31.69 -45.78 -6.64
N THR A 539 -31.07 -46.79 -6.05
CA THR A 539 -31.00 -48.15 -6.60
C THR A 539 -32.38 -48.80 -6.68
N ILE A 540 -33.20 -48.71 -5.64
CA ILE A 540 -34.58 -49.20 -5.62
C ILE A 540 -35.41 -48.51 -6.71
N ASN A 541 -35.30 -47.20 -6.83
CA ASN A 541 -35.99 -46.45 -7.87
C ASN A 541 -35.57 -46.89 -9.27
N PHE A 542 -34.27 -47.10 -9.50
CA PHE A 542 -33.75 -47.57 -10.78
C PHE A 542 -34.26 -48.97 -11.14
N LEU A 543 -34.33 -49.90 -10.17
CA LEU A 543 -34.90 -51.23 -10.37
C LEU A 543 -36.39 -51.17 -10.69
N ALA A 544 -37.14 -50.28 -10.02
CA ALA A 544 -38.56 -50.07 -10.31
C ALA A 544 -38.80 -49.56 -11.74
N ILE A 545 -37.92 -48.64 -12.21
CA ILE A 545 -37.97 -48.10 -13.57
C ILE A 545 -37.70 -49.22 -14.61
N ILE A 546 -36.68 -50.07 -14.37
CA ILE A 546 -36.39 -51.22 -15.24
C ILE A 546 -37.57 -52.16 -15.28
N PHE A 547 -38.19 -52.44 -14.14
CA PHE A 547 -39.35 -53.31 -14.05
C PHE A 547 -40.56 -52.78 -14.85
N LEU A 548 -40.88 -51.50 -14.66
CA LEU A 548 -41.95 -50.82 -15.42
C LEU A 548 -41.64 -50.78 -16.91
N GLY A 549 -40.39 -50.48 -17.29
CA GLY A 549 -39.92 -50.51 -18.68
C GLY A 549 -40.07 -51.90 -19.30
N SER A 550 -39.76 -52.98 -18.54
CA SER A 550 -39.93 -54.36 -18.99
C SER A 550 -41.39 -54.71 -19.22
N ILE A 551 -42.28 -54.28 -18.34
CA ILE A 551 -43.75 -54.45 -18.51
C ILE A 551 -44.20 -53.75 -19.79
N LEU A 552 -43.76 -52.51 -20.03
CA LEU A 552 -44.09 -51.78 -21.26
C LEU A 552 -43.64 -52.48 -22.53
N VAL A 553 -42.46 -53.13 -22.51
CA VAL A 553 -41.93 -53.88 -23.65
C VAL A 553 -42.73 -55.17 -23.87
N VAL A 554 -42.99 -55.95 -22.81
CA VAL A 554 -43.71 -57.23 -22.89
C VAL A 554 -45.15 -57.01 -23.34
N TYR A 555 -45.85 -56.04 -22.78
CA TYR A 555 -47.27 -55.80 -23.05
C TYR A 555 -47.55 -54.76 -24.14
N ARG A 556 -46.51 -54.29 -24.89
CA ARG A 556 -46.63 -53.24 -25.92
C ARG A 556 -47.73 -53.44 -26.96
N ASN A 557 -48.13 -54.70 -27.20
CA ASN A 557 -49.13 -55.04 -28.20
C ASN A 557 -50.56 -55.15 -27.65
N THR A 558 -50.78 -55.03 -26.34
CA THR A 558 -52.12 -55.07 -25.74
C THR A 558 -52.94 -53.86 -26.12
N ARG A 559 -54.27 -54.05 -26.23
CA ARG A 559 -55.20 -52.96 -26.60
C ARG A 559 -55.13 -51.78 -25.59
N LEU A 560 -54.87 -52.07 -24.32
CA LEU A 560 -54.85 -51.12 -23.24
C LEU A 560 -53.61 -50.19 -23.34
N LEU A 561 -52.43 -50.70 -23.65
CA LEU A 561 -51.24 -49.93 -23.83
C LEU A 561 -51.20 -49.18 -25.17
N LYS A 562 -51.83 -49.69 -26.22
CA LYS A 562 -52.02 -48.98 -27.47
C LYS A 562 -52.99 -47.80 -27.32
N ALA A 563 -53.98 -47.89 -26.46
CA ALA A 563 -54.92 -46.82 -26.17
C ALA A 563 -54.31 -45.72 -25.27
N SER A 564 -53.33 -46.04 -24.43
CA SER A 564 -52.67 -45.11 -23.50
C SER A 564 -51.49 -44.33 -24.08
N GLN A 565 -51.35 -44.22 -25.40
CA GLN A 565 -50.24 -43.52 -26.07
C GLN A 565 -48.88 -44.01 -25.55
N SER A 566 -48.42 -45.14 -25.97
CA SER A 566 -47.17 -45.81 -25.52
C SER A 566 -45.92 -44.89 -25.55
N SER A 567 -45.87 -43.89 -26.44
CA SER A 567 -44.81 -42.87 -26.51
C SER A 567 -44.77 -42.00 -25.26
N MET A 568 -45.91 -41.65 -24.68
CA MET A 568 -45.96 -40.85 -23.43
C MET A 568 -45.42 -41.64 -22.23
N LEU A 569 -45.71 -42.94 -22.15
CA LEU A 569 -45.19 -43.79 -21.09
C LEU A 569 -43.67 -43.94 -21.16
N TRP A 570 -43.10 -44.00 -22.37
CA TRP A 570 -41.64 -44.03 -22.56
C TRP A 570 -40.99 -42.67 -22.16
N ILE A 571 -41.64 -41.53 -22.39
CA ILE A 571 -41.13 -40.22 -21.95
C ILE A 571 -41.11 -40.17 -20.42
N ILE A 572 -42.14 -40.66 -19.72
CA ILE A 572 -42.17 -40.76 -18.26
C ILE A 572 -41.03 -41.62 -17.71
N VAL A 573 -40.83 -42.78 -18.29
CA VAL A 573 -39.75 -43.70 -17.90
C VAL A 573 -38.38 -43.01 -18.09
N SER A 574 -38.16 -42.36 -19.21
CA SER A 574 -36.92 -41.61 -19.50
C SER A 574 -36.67 -40.47 -18.50
N ALA A 575 -37.71 -39.67 -18.19
CA ALA A 575 -37.62 -38.59 -17.22
C ALA A 575 -37.22 -39.09 -15.83
N ASN A 576 -37.80 -40.22 -15.39
CA ASN A 576 -37.43 -40.84 -14.11
C ASN A 576 -35.98 -41.36 -14.11
N VAL A 577 -35.49 -41.91 -15.22
CA VAL A 577 -34.08 -42.31 -15.36
C VAL A 577 -33.14 -41.08 -15.16
N PHE A 578 -33.42 -39.96 -15.81
CA PHE A 578 -32.63 -38.75 -15.64
C PHE A 578 -32.65 -38.24 -14.19
N CYS A 579 -33.79 -38.28 -13.51
CA CYS A 579 -33.89 -37.92 -12.10
C CYS A 579 -33.11 -38.87 -11.18
N ALA A 580 -33.12 -40.15 -11.44
CA ALA A 580 -32.35 -41.14 -10.68
C ALA A 580 -30.83 -40.95 -10.85
N ILE A 581 -30.37 -40.70 -12.08
CA ILE A 581 -28.97 -40.39 -12.38
C ILE A 581 -28.55 -39.09 -11.68
N ARG A 582 -29.39 -38.04 -11.73
CA ARG A 582 -29.12 -36.77 -11.01
C ARG A 582 -28.90 -37.03 -9.52
N THR A 583 -29.73 -37.83 -8.88
CA THR A 583 -29.61 -38.16 -7.45
C THR A 583 -28.27 -38.84 -7.14
N VAL A 584 -27.85 -39.77 -7.97
CA VAL A 584 -26.55 -40.47 -7.81
C VAL A 584 -25.39 -39.49 -8.00
N LEU A 585 -25.45 -38.61 -9.01
CA LEU A 585 -24.43 -37.61 -9.26
C LEU A 585 -24.34 -36.58 -8.12
N ALA A 586 -25.47 -36.17 -7.56
CA ALA A 586 -25.53 -35.24 -6.42
C ALA A 586 -24.92 -35.83 -5.14
N CYS A 587 -24.92 -37.13 -4.99
CA CYS A 587 -24.30 -37.85 -3.86
C CYS A 587 -22.81 -38.18 -4.08
N SER A 588 -22.27 -37.89 -5.26
CA SER A 588 -20.88 -38.18 -5.61
C SER A 588 -19.98 -36.96 -5.25
N ALA A 589 -18.67 -37.18 -5.15
CA ALA A 589 -17.73 -36.09 -4.91
C ALA A 589 -17.83 -35.01 -6.00
N PRO A 590 -17.92 -33.71 -5.64
CA PRO A 590 -18.13 -32.65 -6.60
C PRO A 590 -16.89 -32.43 -7.48
N THR A 591 -16.97 -32.81 -8.74
CA THR A 591 -16.04 -32.35 -9.78
C THR A 591 -16.79 -31.43 -10.75
N ALA A 592 -16.06 -30.58 -11.45
CA ALA A 592 -16.68 -29.65 -12.43
C ALA A 592 -17.56 -30.41 -13.44
N GLY A 593 -17.12 -31.57 -13.90
CA GLY A 593 -17.88 -32.41 -14.80
C GLY A 593 -19.15 -33.00 -14.16
N ILE A 594 -19.08 -33.45 -12.91
CA ILE A 594 -20.23 -34.00 -12.17
C ILE A 594 -21.27 -32.90 -11.88
N CYS A 595 -20.85 -31.71 -11.47
CA CYS A 595 -21.74 -30.57 -11.26
C CYS A 595 -22.47 -30.19 -12.54
N THR A 596 -21.77 -30.07 -13.65
CA THR A 596 -22.37 -29.78 -14.96
C THR A 596 -23.34 -30.88 -15.38
N ALA A 597 -22.94 -32.14 -15.29
CA ALA A 597 -23.78 -33.28 -15.65
C ALA A 597 -25.05 -33.36 -14.78
N SER A 598 -24.94 -33.15 -13.46
CA SER A 598 -26.09 -33.14 -12.54
C SER A 598 -27.11 -32.06 -12.91
N THR A 599 -26.66 -30.86 -13.26
CA THR A 599 -27.52 -29.74 -13.68
C THR A 599 -28.25 -30.08 -14.99
N TRP A 600 -27.53 -30.58 -15.99
CA TRP A 600 -28.12 -31.00 -17.27
C TRP A 600 -29.13 -32.12 -17.11
N MET A 601 -28.83 -33.17 -16.29
CA MET A 601 -29.74 -34.27 -16.02
C MET A 601 -31.01 -33.78 -15.32
N GLY A 602 -30.91 -32.80 -14.43
CA GLY A 602 -32.06 -32.14 -13.80
C GLY A 602 -32.98 -31.48 -14.81
N HIS A 603 -32.42 -30.67 -15.68
CA HIS A 603 -33.17 -29.93 -16.70
C HIS A 603 -33.82 -30.89 -17.72
N LEU A 604 -33.14 -31.92 -18.14
CA LEU A 604 -33.71 -32.93 -19.03
C LEU A 604 -34.88 -33.69 -18.38
N GLY A 605 -34.77 -34.05 -17.10
CA GLY A 605 -35.82 -34.70 -16.35
C GLY A 605 -37.05 -33.80 -16.20
N GLU A 606 -36.86 -32.54 -15.76
CA GLU A 606 -37.95 -31.57 -15.59
C GLU A 606 -38.60 -31.20 -16.91
N SER A 607 -37.83 -31.00 -17.98
CA SER A 607 -38.39 -30.70 -19.31
C SER A 607 -39.25 -31.83 -19.83
N SER A 608 -38.84 -33.08 -19.61
CA SER A 608 -39.62 -34.24 -20.00
C SER A 608 -40.93 -34.35 -19.21
N HIS A 609 -40.94 -33.96 -17.93
CA HIS A 609 -42.17 -33.89 -17.11
C HIS A 609 -43.08 -32.73 -17.52
N ARG A 610 -42.55 -31.57 -17.86
CA ARG A 610 -43.36 -30.40 -18.34
C ARG A 610 -43.97 -30.64 -19.71
N PHE A 611 -43.42 -31.52 -20.53
CA PHE A 611 -43.99 -31.85 -21.83
C PHE A 611 -45.23 -32.78 -21.71
N LEU A 612 -45.50 -33.27 -20.50
CA LEU A 612 -46.60 -34.19 -20.20
C LEU A 612 -47.80 -33.52 -19.50
N LEU A 613 -47.63 -32.29 -19.03
CA LEU A 613 -48.69 -31.39 -18.52
C LEU A 613 -49.16 -30.45 -19.62
#